data_d588896bcd22c56d95050d91b0c0717f
#
_entry.id   d588896bcd22c56d95050d91b0c0717f
#
_cell.length_a   1.000
_cell.length_b   1.000
_cell.length_c   1.000
_cell.angle_alpha   90.00
_cell.angle_beta   90.00
_cell.angle_gamma   90.00
#
_symmetry.space_group_name_H-M   'P 1'
#
loop_
_entity.id
_entity.type
_entity.pdbx_description
1 polymer ?
#
loop_
_entity_poly.entity_id
_entity_poly.type
_entity_poly.pdbx_seq_one_letter_code
_entity_poly.pdbx_strand_id
1 'polypeptide(L)'
;IFQKEFNKNHIPLSLTLSWNEDLTGFVNVEYYLDDELINFRHKVIGKFEKAKNKPITKEKIEKQLSKTGGTPFYIDEIKFHNMPDSLFIPISELNQIRREVLSQAQDLLLNHYTPTKKSVKATRKKLNKFYEDYESFNNLSKKKNPKISLFIDNLNQLKSISGFDLKRIYFDGNCLYNNPEDYYENIPKLLEEASLMTPDAELVWVLSSFINEKEASKCNEIVKELESKGIIISVMGDFPGMCEIFDCPVYGNHNLNVWNSFTVKNLKEAGFNGLILSSELSGNEIKHLISKNNTEDIDLELIVNGNLEVIVSKDDFSNLNDGKDFIIHNNADYAILEDKKRKKFKYKVLFDYNKQSHIINKDC
;
A
#
# COMPACT_ATOMS: atom_id res chain seq x y z
N ILE A 1 -7.30 -24.05 -15.87
CA ILE A 1 -7.49 -23.08 -14.77
C ILE A 1 -6.31 -22.07 -14.78
N PHE A 2 -5.06 -22.49 -14.74
CA PHE A 2 -3.87 -21.60 -14.77
C PHE A 2 -3.79 -20.67 -15.99
N GLN A 3 -4.20 -21.12 -17.17
CA GLN A 3 -4.14 -20.33 -18.40
C GLN A 3 -5.19 -19.19 -18.43
N LYS A 4 -6.33 -19.36 -17.79
CA LYS A 4 -7.36 -18.31 -17.62
C LYS A 4 -6.96 -17.23 -16.61
N GLU A 5 -6.24 -17.59 -15.56
CA GLU A 5 -5.73 -16.63 -14.57
C GLU A 5 -4.52 -15.84 -15.11
N PHE A 6 -3.67 -16.48 -15.91
CA PHE A 6 -2.53 -15.81 -16.54
C PHE A 6 -2.97 -14.70 -17.51
N ASN A 7 -4.06 -14.93 -18.27
CA ASN A 7 -4.59 -13.94 -19.23
C ASN A 7 -5.31 -12.76 -18.55
N LYS A 8 -5.65 -12.86 -17.25
CA LYS A 8 -6.40 -11.82 -16.52
C LYS A 8 -5.68 -10.45 -16.46
N ASN A 9 -4.36 -10.46 -16.61
CA ASN A 9 -3.52 -9.25 -16.56
C ASN A 9 -2.86 -8.92 -17.92
N HIS A 10 -3.33 -9.54 -19.02
CA HIS A 10 -2.80 -9.31 -20.36
C HIS A 10 -3.87 -8.67 -21.25
N ILE A 11 -3.43 -7.83 -22.18
CA ILE A 11 -4.31 -7.12 -23.11
C ILE A 11 -4.71 -8.06 -24.25
N PRO A 12 -6.01 -8.28 -24.52
CA PRO A 12 -6.47 -9.09 -25.62
C PRO A 12 -6.22 -8.38 -26.97
N LEU A 13 -5.63 -9.07 -27.92
CA LEU A 13 -5.49 -8.62 -29.31
C LEU A 13 -6.38 -9.43 -30.24
N SER A 14 -7.17 -8.77 -31.06
CA SER A 14 -7.89 -9.36 -32.17
C SER A 14 -7.11 -9.13 -33.47
N LEU A 15 -6.80 -10.21 -34.19
CA LEU A 15 -6.07 -10.14 -35.44
C LEU A 15 -6.98 -10.49 -36.61
N THR A 16 -6.91 -9.70 -37.67
CA THR A 16 -7.56 -10.03 -38.96
C THR A 16 -6.52 -10.09 -40.04
N LEU A 17 -6.25 -11.30 -40.54
CA LEU A 17 -5.36 -11.53 -41.66
C LEU A 17 -6.13 -11.44 -42.97
N SER A 18 -5.62 -10.68 -43.94
CA SER A 18 -6.23 -10.52 -45.25
C SER A 18 -5.18 -10.53 -46.35
N TRP A 19 -5.58 -11.00 -47.56
CA TRP A 19 -4.72 -11.06 -48.73
C TRP A 19 -5.38 -10.39 -49.92
N ASN A 20 -4.56 -9.73 -50.73
CA ASN A 20 -4.96 -9.22 -52.05
C ASN A 20 -4.75 -10.30 -53.13
N GLU A 21 -5.21 -10.03 -54.34
CA GLU A 21 -5.07 -10.90 -55.49
C GLU A 21 -3.60 -11.18 -55.88
N ASP A 22 -2.71 -10.23 -55.59
CA ASP A 22 -1.26 -10.34 -55.81
C ASP A 22 -0.51 -11.07 -54.67
N LEU A 23 -1.25 -11.71 -53.76
CA LEU A 23 -0.75 -12.38 -52.54
C LEU A 23 -0.11 -11.44 -51.51
N THR A 24 -0.29 -10.13 -51.63
CA THR A 24 0.13 -9.22 -50.56
C THR A 24 -0.73 -9.45 -49.31
N GLY A 25 -0.09 -9.75 -48.18
CA GLY A 25 -0.76 -9.99 -46.90
C GLY A 25 -0.78 -8.75 -45.98
N PHE A 26 -1.84 -8.66 -45.21
CA PHE A 26 -2.00 -7.64 -44.19
C PHE A 26 -2.50 -8.27 -42.91
N VAL A 27 -2.06 -7.69 -41.77
CA VAL A 27 -2.58 -8.03 -40.46
C VAL A 27 -3.17 -6.76 -39.86
N ASN A 28 -4.49 -6.71 -39.71
CA ASN A 28 -5.15 -5.67 -38.94
C ASN A 28 -5.19 -6.14 -37.50
N VAL A 29 -4.81 -5.26 -36.57
CA VAL A 29 -4.75 -5.50 -35.14
C VAL A 29 -5.68 -4.54 -34.45
N GLU A 30 -6.48 -5.05 -33.53
CA GLU A 30 -7.41 -4.27 -32.72
C GLU A 30 -7.32 -4.69 -31.26
N TYR A 31 -7.32 -3.71 -30.36
CA TYR A 31 -7.38 -3.92 -28.93
C TYR A 31 -7.86 -2.65 -28.21
N TYR A 32 -8.25 -2.76 -26.93
CA TYR A 32 -8.74 -1.63 -26.15
C TYR A 32 -7.72 -1.22 -25.09
N LEU A 33 -7.54 0.10 -24.92
CA LEU A 33 -6.83 0.73 -23.82
C LEU A 33 -7.74 1.80 -23.20
N ASP A 34 -8.05 1.68 -21.92
CA ASP A 34 -8.92 2.64 -21.19
C ASP A 34 -10.20 2.98 -21.96
N ASP A 35 -10.90 1.95 -22.49
CA ASP A 35 -12.10 2.04 -23.33
C ASP A 35 -11.89 2.67 -24.72
N GLU A 36 -10.68 3.05 -25.10
CA GLU A 36 -10.33 3.53 -26.42
C GLU A 36 -9.91 2.37 -27.34
N LEU A 37 -10.54 2.28 -28.52
CA LEU A 37 -10.17 1.28 -29.53
C LEU A 37 -8.88 1.70 -30.23
N ILE A 38 -7.82 0.94 -30.02
CA ILE A 38 -6.57 1.07 -30.76
C ILE A 38 -6.59 0.09 -31.93
N ASN A 39 -6.31 0.59 -33.13
CA ASN A 39 -6.19 -0.25 -34.32
C ASN A 39 -5.02 0.18 -35.18
N PHE A 40 -4.44 -0.78 -35.85
CA PHE A 40 -3.42 -0.53 -36.88
C PHE A 40 -3.38 -1.66 -37.90
N ARG A 41 -2.85 -1.34 -39.08
CA ARG A 41 -2.67 -2.28 -40.16
C ARG A 41 -1.19 -2.49 -40.43
N HIS A 42 -0.73 -3.71 -40.24
CA HIS A 42 0.63 -4.14 -40.59
C HIS A 42 0.64 -4.76 -41.99
N LYS A 43 1.44 -4.19 -42.91
CA LYS A 43 1.67 -4.79 -44.23
C LYS A 43 2.76 -5.82 -44.09
N VAL A 44 2.46 -7.05 -44.45
CA VAL A 44 3.43 -8.12 -44.41
C VAL A 44 4.38 -7.97 -45.63
N ILE A 45 5.66 -7.73 -45.31
CA ILE A 45 6.72 -7.65 -46.29
C ILE A 45 7.33 -9.05 -46.37
N GLY A 46 6.76 -9.90 -47.21
CA GLY A 46 7.26 -11.27 -47.43
C GLY A 46 6.79 -11.85 -48.76
N LYS A 47 7.52 -12.80 -49.28
CA LYS A 47 7.11 -13.52 -50.47
C LYS A 47 6.14 -14.62 -50.10
N PHE A 48 4.86 -14.34 -50.20
CA PHE A 48 3.86 -15.39 -50.19
C PHE A 48 3.81 -16.03 -51.56
N GLU A 49 4.02 -17.34 -51.59
CA GLU A 49 4.07 -18.12 -52.83
C GLU A 49 2.89 -19.08 -52.90
N LYS A 50 2.57 -19.52 -54.09
CA LYS A 50 1.67 -20.66 -54.22
C LYS A 50 2.41 -21.93 -53.80
N ALA A 51 1.76 -22.71 -52.96
CA ALA A 51 2.32 -23.96 -52.47
C ALA A 51 2.59 -24.94 -53.63
N LYS A 52 3.82 -25.45 -53.70
CA LYS A 52 4.19 -26.48 -54.67
C LYS A 52 3.67 -27.87 -54.29
N ASN A 53 3.61 -28.17 -52.98
CA ASN A 53 3.20 -29.47 -52.47
C ASN A 53 2.06 -29.39 -51.46
N LYS A 54 2.23 -28.69 -50.33
CA LYS A 54 1.25 -28.62 -49.24
C LYS A 54 1.00 -27.19 -48.80
N PRO A 55 -0.24 -26.66 -48.94
CA PRO A 55 -0.62 -25.34 -48.43
C PRO A 55 -0.51 -25.26 -46.90
N ILE A 56 -0.36 -24.04 -46.39
CA ILE A 56 -0.43 -23.79 -44.96
C ILE A 56 -1.88 -23.81 -44.49
N THR A 57 -2.14 -24.38 -43.33
CA THR A 57 -3.49 -24.41 -42.75
C THR A 57 -3.69 -23.25 -41.76
N LYS A 58 -4.95 -22.86 -41.55
CA LYS A 58 -5.35 -21.81 -40.59
C LYS A 58 -4.86 -22.12 -39.18
N GLU A 59 -5.05 -23.35 -38.72
CA GLU A 59 -4.64 -23.82 -37.39
C GLU A 59 -3.11 -23.67 -37.16
N LYS A 60 -2.33 -23.83 -38.26
CA LYS A 60 -0.89 -23.67 -38.19
C LYS A 60 -0.46 -22.20 -38.08
N ILE A 61 -1.19 -21.31 -38.74
CA ILE A 61 -0.99 -19.87 -38.64
C ILE A 61 -1.38 -19.41 -37.21
N GLU A 62 -2.56 -19.80 -36.76
CA GLU A 62 -3.05 -19.48 -35.41
C GLU A 62 -2.06 -19.94 -34.34
N LYS A 63 -1.62 -21.19 -34.38
CA LYS A 63 -0.64 -21.74 -33.44
C LYS A 63 0.68 -20.94 -33.38
N GLN A 64 1.11 -20.35 -34.50
CA GLN A 64 2.37 -19.58 -34.53
C GLN A 64 2.15 -18.13 -34.05
N LEU A 65 1.04 -17.51 -34.46
CA LEU A 65 0.75 -16.13 -34.07
C LEU A 65 0.33 -15.99 -32.59
N SER A 66 -0.29 -17.04 -32.03
CA SER A 66 -0.71 -17.02 -30.62
C SER A 66 0.44 -17.12 -29.59
N LYS A 67 1.70 -17.23 -30.06
CA LYS A 67 2.87 -17.27 -29.17
C LYS A 67 3.28 -15.85 -28.76
N THR A 68 2.71 -15.32 -27.70
CA THR A 68 2.93 -13.94 -27.25
C THR A 68 3.87 -13.78 -26.05
N GLY A 69 4.58 -14.87 -25.68
CA GLY A 69 5.44 -14.89 -24.49
C GLY A 69 6.44 -13.72 -24.41
N GLY A 70 6.56 -13.12 -23.23
CA GLY A 70 7.41 -11.94 -22.99
C GLY A 70 6.79 -10.61 -23.39
N THR A 71 5.49 -10.57 -23.74
CA THR A 71 4.74 -9.34 -24.04
C THR A 71 3.52 -9.19 -23.13
N PRO A 72 2.97 -7.98 -22.95
CA PRO A 72 1.76 -7.76 -22.17
C PRO A 72 0.47 -8.18 -22.89
N PHE A 73 0.57 -8.89 -24.01
CA PHE A 73 -0.56 -9.23 -24.87
C PHE A 73 -0.83 -10.74 -24.90
N TYR A 74 -2.09 -11.08 -25.22
CA TYR A 74 -2.47 -12.42 -25.69
C TYR A 74 -3.37 -12.29 -26.91
N ILE A 75 -3.37 -13.30 -27.78
CA ILE A 75 -4.25 -13.32 -28.94
C ILE A 75 -5.58 -13.94 -28.53
N ASP A 76 -6.64 -13.14 -28.59
CA ASP A 76 -8.00 -13.54 -28.26
C ASP A 76 -8.72 -14.16 -29.46
N GLU A 77 -8.61 -13.51 -30.61
CA GLU A 77 -9.26 -13.96 -31.84
C GLU A 77 -8.36 -13.77 -33.06
N ILE A 78 -8.42 -14.71 -34.02
CA ILE A 78 -7.79 -14.58 -35.35
C ILE A 78 -8.84 -14.81 -36.44
N LYS A 79 -9.07 -13.80 -37.26
CA LYS A 79 -9.94 -13.86 -38.46
C LYS A 79 -9.14 -13.91 -39.73
N PHE A 80 -9.69 -14.59 -40.75
CA PHE A 80 -9.06 -14.75 -42.06
C PHE A 80 -10.00 -14.24 -43.15
N HIS A 81 -9.53 -13.31 -43.98
CA HIS A 81 -10.25 -12.78 -45.13
C HIS A 81 -9.48 -13.03 -46.40
N ASN A 82 -10.15 -13.61 -47.41
CA ASN A 82 -9.60 -13.93 -48.74
C ASN A 82 -8.29 -14.73 -48.67
N MET A 83 -8.21 -15.71 -47.75
CA MET A 83 -7.05 -16.58 -47.67
C MET A 83 -7.01 -17.51 -48.90
N PRO A 84 -5.95 -17.46 -49.73
CA PRO A 84 -5.84 -18.33 -50.90
C PRO A 84 -5.68 -19.82 -50.51
N ASP A 85 -6.39 -20.73 -51.21
CA ASP A 85 -6.37 -22.17 -50.93
C ASP A 85 -4.97 -22.78 -51.11
N SER A 86 -4.16 -22.20 -51.98
CA SER A 86 -2.81 -22.66 -52.29
C SER A 86 -1.72 -21.83 -51.62
N LEU A 87 -2.01 -21.17 -50.53
CA LEU A 87 -1.06 -20.28 -49.86
C LEU A 87 0.08 -21.04 -49.17
N PHE A 88 1.31 -20.59 -49.37
CA PHE A 88 2.49 -21.04 -48.64
C PHE A 88 3.14 -19.88 -47.90
N ILE A 89 3.36 -20.04 -46.60
CA ILE A 89 4.07 -19.10 -45.74
C ILE A 89 5.11 -19.87 -44.91
N PRO A 90 6.40 -19.56 -45.04
CA PRO A 90 7.40 -20.14 -44.16
C PRO A 90 7.12 -19.83 -42.66
N ILE A 91 7.44 -20.76 -41.79
CA ILE A 91 7.26 -20.54 -40.32
C ILE A 91 8.13 -19.39 -39.82
N SER A 92 9.30 -19.18 -40.43
CA SER A 92 10.17 -18.01 -40.13
C SER A 92 9.45 -16.68 -40.38
N GLU A 93 8.74 -16.59 -41.52
CA GLU A 93 7.95 -15.39 -41.86
C GLU A 93 6.80 -15.16 -40.88
N LEU A 94 6.05 -16.19 -40.50
CA LEU A 94 5.01 -16.07 -39.46
C LEU A 94 5.58 -15.60 -38.13
N ASN A 95 6.75 -16.08 -37.76
CA ASN A 95 7.43 -15.65 -36.53
C ASN A 95 7.92 -14.20 -36.62
N GLN A 96 8.31 -13.76 -37.81
CA GLN A 96 8.70 -12.38 -38.07
C GLN A 96 7.46 -11.44 -37.98
N ILE A 97 6.39 -11.78 -38.70
CA ILE A 97 5.10 -11.06 -38.67
C ILE A 97 4.63 -10.90 -37.22
N ARG A 98 4.64 -11.99 -36.45
CA ARG A 98 4.25 -11.97 -35.07
C ARG A 98 5.09 -10.96 -34.25
N ARG A 99 6.42 -11.01 -34.40
CA ARG A 99 7.33 -10.08 -33.66
C ARG A 99 7.09 -8.63 -34.04
N GLU A 100 6.91 -8.34 -35.31
CA GLU A 100 6.67 -6.99 -35.82
C GLU A 100 5.32 -6.45 -35.35
N VAL A 101 4.27 -7.26 -35.43
CA VAL A 101 2.93 -6.91 -34.94
C VAL A 101 2.93 -6.64 -33.43
N LEU A 102 3.53 -7.54 -32.63
CA LEU A 102 3.60 -7.37 -31.19
C LEU A 102 4.47 -6.17 -30.79
N SER A 103 5.58 -5.91 -31.49
CA SER A 103 6.41 -4.72 -31.28
C SER A 103 5.64 -3.44 -31.57
N GLN A 104 4.92 -3.38 -32.67
CA GLN A 104 4.11 -2.21 -33.04
C GLN A 104 2.97 -1.98 -32.05
N ALA A 105 2.29 -3.04 -31.60
CA ALA A 105 1.27 -2.96 -30.55
C ALA A 105 1.87 -2.42 -29.23
N GLN A 106 3.08 -2.87 -28.86
CA GLN A 106 3.78 -2.41 -27.68
C GLN A 106 4.21 -0.94 -27.78
N ASP A 107 4.67 -0.51 -28.94
CA ASP A 107 5.04 0.90 -29.17
C ASP A 107 3.79 1.81 -29.05
N LEU A 108 2.64 1.39 -29.58
CA LEU A 108 1.39 2.12 -29.44
C LEU A 108 0.91 2.15 -27.99
N LEU A 109 1.01 1.04 -27.25
CA LEU A 109 0.72 0.97 -25.82
C LEU A 109 1.60 1.95 -25.03
N LEU A 110 2.90 1.95 -25.26
CA LEU A 110 3.83 2.87 -24.59
C LEU A 110 3.53 4.32 -24.94
N ASN A 111 3.23 4.61 -26.21
CA ASN A 111 2.89 5.96 -26.64
C ASN A 111 1.58 6.46 -26.02
N HIS A 112 0.58 5.58 -25.84
CA HIS A 112 -0.70 5.93 -25.21
C HIS A 112 -0.48 6.43 -23.76
N TYR A 113 0.34 5.74 -22.97
CA TYR A 113 0.64 6.12 -21.59
C TYR A 113 1.81 7.11 -21.44
N THR A 114 2.57 7.36 -22.49
CA THR A 114 3.67 8.32 -22.44
C THR A 114 3.14 9.75 -22.58
N PRO A 115 3.33 10.61 -21.56
CA PRO A 115 2.80 11.98 -21.62
C PRO A 115 3.52 12.79 -22.70
N THR A 116 2.76 13.58 -23.45
CA THR A 116 3.33 14.46 -24.48
C THR A 116 4.21 15.54 -23.87
N LYS A 117 5.18 16.05 -24.61
CA LYS A 117 6.04 17.19 -24.18
C LYS A 117 5.20 18.40 -23.73
N LYS A 118 4.05 18.65 -24.38
CA LYS A 118 3.11 19.73 -24.03
C LYS A 118 2.45 19.45 -22.68
N SER A 119 1.99 18.22 -22.45
CA SER A 119 1.38 17.77 -21.18
C SER A 119 2.40 17.87 -20.04
N VAL A 120 3.63 17.35 -20.22
CA VAL A 120 4.71 17.46 -19.24
C VAL A 120 5.01 18.92 -18.87
N LYS A 121 5.10 19.80 -19.87
CA LYS A 121 5.34 21.24 -19.64
C LYS A 121 4.20 21.90 -18.87
N ALA A 122 2.94 21.56 -19.21
CA ALA A 122 1.77 22.09 -18.52
C ALA A 122 1.70 21.60 -17.06
N THR A 123 1.95 20.30 -16.83
CA THR A 123 1.97 19.71 -15.49
C THR A 123 3.12 20.30 -14.65
N ARG A 124 4.31 20.49 -15.24
CA ARG A 124 5.43 21.14 -14.53
C ARG A 124 5.09 22.57 -14.13
N LYS A 125 4.38 23.33 -14.99
CA LYS A 125 3.92 24.68 -14.64
C LYS A 125 2.93 24.67 -13.48
N LYS A 126 1.98 23.72 -13.48
CA LYS A 126 1.02 23.55 -12.36
C LYS A 126 1.75 23.17 -11.07
N LEU A 127 2.70 22.27 -11.16
CA LEU A 127 3.51 21.83 -10.02
C LEU A 127 4.35 22.97 -9.43
N ASN A 128 5.01 23.76 -10.27
CA ASN A 128 5.78 24.92 -9.81
C ASN A 128 4.88 25.95 -9.10
N LYS A 129 3.70 26.24 -9.67
CA LYS A 129 2.74 27.12 -9.01
C LYS A 129 2.27 26.54 -7.67
N PHE A 130 2.01 25.25 -7.61
CA PHE A 130 1.65 24.59 -6.35
C PHE A 130 2.76 24.73 -5.29
N TYR A 131 4.04 24.58 -5.66
CA TYR A 131 5.15 24.80 -4.74
C TYR A 131 5.31 26.27 -4.33
N GLU A 132 5.11 27.22 -5.24
CA GLU A 132 5.12 28.68 -4.94
C GLU A 132 4.01 29.02 -3.94
N ASP A 133 2.78 28.55 -4.19
CA ASP A 133 1.65 28.72 -3.28
C ASP A 133 1.95 28.07 -1.91
N TYR A 134 2.53 26.89 -1.90
CA TYR A 134 2.91 26.16 -0.68
C TYR A 134 4.03 26.85 0.10
N GLU A 135 5.03 27.42 -0.56
CA GLU A 135 6.11 28.17 0.07
C GLU A 135 5.66 29.52 0.66
N SER A 136 4.59 30.10 0.12
CA SER A 136 4.03 31.35 0.64
C SER A 136 3.32 31.19 2.00
N PHE A 137 2.98 29.96 2.41
CA PHE A 137 2.42 29.62 3.72
C PHE A 137 3.44 29.62 4.88
N ASN A 138 4.60 30.23 4.73
CA ASN A 138 5.60 30.38 5.79
C ASN A 138 5.17 31.35 6.90
N ASN A 139 4.14 31.00 7.65
CA ASN A 139 3.88 31.63 8.92
C ASN A 139 4.71 30.92 9.98
N LEU A 140 5.77 31.59 10.41
CA LEU A 140 6.58 31.18 11.55
C LEU A 140 5.65 30.96 12.76
N SER A 141 5.36 29.71 13.06
CA SER A 141 4.64 29.36 14.29
C SER A 141 5.43 29.88 15.48
N LYS A 142 4.74 30.51 16.43
CA LYS A 142 5.35 30.90 17.71
C LYS A 142 5.97 29.65 18.32
N LYS A 143 7.23 29.74 18.77
CA LYS A 143 7.90 28.66 19.48
C LYS A 143 7.06 28.25 20.68
N LYS A 144 6.40 27.11 20.60
CA LYS A 144 5.77 26.45 21.77
C LYS A 144 6.83 25.54 22.40
N ASN A 145 6.87 25.50 23.72
CA ASN A 145 7.69 24.51 24.42
C ASN A 145 7.11 23.13 24.13
N PRO A 146 7.94 22.13 23.78
CA PRO A 146 7.46 20.78 23.57
C PRO A 146 6.87 20.22 24.87
N LYS A 147 5.77 19.48 24.76
CA LYS A 147 5.17 18.73 25.85
C LYS A 147 5.50 17.25 25.70
N ILE A 148 5.42 16.51 26.79
CA ILE A 148 5.72 15.08 26.83
C ILE A 148 4.42 14.30 26.76
N SER A 149 4.38 13.31 25.89
CA SER A 149 3.35 12.27 25.84
C SER A 149 4.00 10.91 26.15
N LEU A 150 3.25 9.98 26.72
CA LEU A 150 3.76 8.71 27.17
C LEU A 150 2.93 7.56 26.62
N PHE A 151 3.59 6.51 26.08
CA PHE A 151 2.97 5.21 25.80
C PHE A 151 3.07 4.31 27.02
N ILE A 152 1.96 3.67 27.35
CA ILE A 152 1.87 2.66 28.42
C ILE A 152 1.11 1.44 27.90
N ASP A 153 1.47 0.27 28.39
CA ASP A 153 0.84 -1.01 28.07
C ASP A 153 0.05 -1.62 29.25
N ASN A 154 0.16 -1.02 30.45
CA ASN A 154 -0.59 -1.48 31.62
C ASN A 154 -0.76 -0.35 32.67
N LEU A 155 -1.76 -0.50 33.54
CA LEU A 155 -2.12 0.49 34.57
C LEU A 155 -1.05 0.66 35.67
N ASN A 156 -0.19 -0.32 35.89
CA ASN A 156 0.86 -0.20 36.93
C ASN A 156 1.90 0.87 36.56
N GLN A 157 2.10 1.08 35.24
CA GLN A 157 2.98 2.16 34.77
C GLN A 157 2.42 3.54 35.13
N LEU A 158 1.10 3.73 35.11
CA LEU A 158 0.45 5.00 35.52
C LEU A 158 0.74 5.35 36.96
N LYS A 159 0.79 4.38 37.86
CA LYS A 159 1.11 4.60 39.27
C LYS A 159 2.50 5.21 39.48
N SER A 160 3.43 4.90 38.58
CA SER A 160 4.82 5.34 38.65
C SER A 160 5.04 6.76 38.09
N ILE A 161 4.08 7.32 37.38
CA ILE A 161 4.20 8.63 36.70
C ILE A 161 3.32 9.73 37.32
N SER A 162 2.74 9.48 38.48
CA SER A 162 1.96 10.46 39.21
C SER A 162 2.78 11.73 39.50
N GLY A 163 2.23 12.91 39.13
CA GLY A 163 2.86 14.22 39.33
C GLY A 163 3.70 14.74 38.15
N PHE A 164 3.78 14.01 37.03
CA PHE A 164 4.38 14.54 35.78
C PHE A 164 3.35 15.33 34.97
N ASP A 165 3.77 16.47 34.41
CA ASP A 165 2.95 17.27 33.47
C ASP A 165 3.00 16.62 32.11
N LEU A 166 2.05 15.74 31.83
CA LEU A 166 1.93 15.00 30.57
C LEU A 166 0.82 15.61 29.72
N LYS A 167 1.09 15.70 28.40
CA LYS A 167 0.09 16.14 27.43
C LYS A 167 -0.91 15.04 27.14
N ARG A 168 -0.39 13.83 26.87
CA ARG A 168 -1.16 12.64 26.48
C ARG A 168 -0.61 11.38 27.10
N ILE A 169 -1.51 10.46 27.29
CA ILE A 169 -1.20 9.07 27.61
C ILE A 169 -1.81 8.20 26.55
N TYR A 170 -0.95 7.51 25.83
CA TYR A 170 -1.31 6.50 24.83
C TYR A 170 -1.39 5.15 25.52
N PHE A 171 -2.61 4.64 25.72
CA PHE A 171 -2.85 3.36 26.35
C PHE A 171 -2.92 2.27 25.28
N ASP A 172 -1.91 1.41 25.23
CA ASP A 172 -1.81 0.26 24.34
C ASP A 172 -2.08 -1.04 25.12
N GLY A 173 -3.34 -1.42 25.20
CA GLY A 173 -3.76 -2.65 25.88
C GLY A 173 -3.82 -3.87 24.96
N ASN A 174 -3.37 -3.78 23.71
CA ASN A 174 -3.57 -4.82 22.70
C ASN A 174 -2.95 -6.18 23.06
N CYS A 175 -1.80 -6.18 23.74
CA CYS A 175 -1.08 -7.39 24.14
C CYS A 175 -1.42 -7.87 25.57
N LEU A 176 -2.43 -7.31 26.25
CA LEU A 176 -2.83 -7.73 27.59
C LEU A 176 -3.68 -9.01 27.60
N TYR A 177 -4.28 -9.35 26.49
CA TYR A 177 -5.19 -10.48 26.34
C TYR A 177 -4.80 -11.33 25.13
N ASN A 178 -5.13 -12.62 25.17
CA ASN A 178 -4.77 -13.59 24.13
C ASN A 178 -5.93 -13.93 23.18
N ASN A 179 -7.09 -13.28 23.36
CA ASN A 179 -8.26 -13.47 22.51
C ASN A 179 -9.15 -12.21 22.51
N PRO A 180 -9.96 -12.01 21.45
CA PRO A 180 -10.82 -10.84 21.32
C PRO A 180 -11.95 -10.75 22.37
N GLU A 181 -12.45 -11.88 22.89
CA GLU A 181 -13.56 -11.90 23.84
C GLU A 181 -13.13 -11.24 25.14
N ASP A 182 -12.04 -11.73 25.75
CA ASP A 182 -11.48 -11.16 26.98
C ASP A 182 -11.02 -9.71 26.79
N TYR A 183 -10.42 -9.39 25.65
CA TYR A 183 -10.00 -8.02 25.34
C TYR A 183 -11.17 -7.06 25.36
N TYR A 184 -12.22 -7.30 24.58
CA TYR A 184 -13.35 -6.38 24.48
C TYR A 184 -14.24 -6.35 25.71
N GLU A 185 -14.22 -7.38 26.56
CA GLU A 185 -14.92 -7.38 27.85
C GLU A 185 -14.22 -6.48 28.87
N ASN A 186 -12.88 -6.41 28.84
CA ASN A 186 -12.12 -5.78 29.90
C ASN A 186 -11.56 -4.40 29.52
N ILE A 187 -11.30 -4.11 28.23
CA ILE A 187 -10.70 -2.86 27.78
C ILE A 187 -11.50 -1.61 28.21
N PRO A 188 -12.86 -1.61 28.22
CA PRO A 188 -13.61 -0.44 28.69
C PRO A 188 -13.33 -0.10 30.15
N LYS A 189 -13.21 -1.10 31.02
CA LYS A 189 -12.90 -0.93 32.45
C LYS A 189 -11.48 -0.38 32.65
N LEU A 190 -10.51 -0.87 31.85
CA LEU A 190 -9.13 -0.38 31.90
C LEU A 190 -9.02 1.07 31.45
N LEU A 191 -9.75 1.47 30.41
CA LEU A 191 -9.78 2.85 29.92
C LEU A 191 -10.46 3.78 30.96
N GLU A 192 -11.54 3.33 31.59
CA GLU A 192 -12.20 4.06 32.69
C GLU A 192 -11.23 4.26 33.86
N GLU A 193 -10.54 3.23 34.33
CA GLU A 193 -9.57 3.32 35.42
C GLU A 193 -8.37 4.21 35.02
N ALA A 194 -7.85 4.10 33.77
CA ALA A 194 -6.80 4.95 33.27
C ALA A 194 -7.20 6.42 33.27
N SER A 195 -8.41 6.74 32.81
CA SER A 195 -8.95 8.11 32.82
C SER A 195 -9.01 8.72 34.21
N LEU A 196 -9.47 7.96 35.20
CA LEU A 196 -9.53 8.39 36.60
C LEU A 196 -8.13 8.65 37.20
N MET A 197 -7.13 7.90 36.77
CA MET A 197 -5.74 8.05 37.23
C MET A 197 -5.01 9.24 36.58
N THR A 198 -5.51 9.77 35.46
CA THR A 198 -4.83 10.80 34.66
C THR A 198 -5.77 11.93 34.24
N PRO A 199 -6.41 12.62 35.25
CA PRO A 199 -7.44 13.63 34.96
C PRO A 199 -6.91 14.85 34.18
N ASP A 200 -5.61 15.13 34.27
CA ASP A 200 -4.97 16.30 33.65
C ASP A 200 -4.35 16.04 32.30
N ALA A 201 -4.31 14.76 31.85
CA ALA A 201 -3.77 14.36 30.57
C ALA A 201 -4.85 13.81 29.64
N GLU A 202 -4.71 14.04 28.33
CA GLU A 202 -5.60 13.44 27.35
C GLU A 202 -5.31 11.92 27.26
N LEU A 203 -6.32 11.09 27.48
CA LEU A 203 -6.22 9.65 27.31
C LEU A 203 -6.51 9.25 25.86
N VAL A 204 -5.60 8.54 25.23
CA VAL A 204 -5.70 8.06 23.86
C VAL A 204 -5.62 6.55 23.86
N TRP A 205 -6.67 5.88 23.40
CA TRP A 205 -6.67 4.43 23.22
C TRP A 205 -5.99 4.06 21.91
N VAL A 206 -4.91 3.26 22.00
CA VAL A 206 -4.19 2.76 20.83
C VAL A 206 -4.88 1.50 20.30
N LEU A 207 -5.35 1.58 19.08
CA LEU A 207 -6.03 0.48 18.40
C LEU A 207 -5.01 -0.51 17.79
N SER A 208 -5.41 -1.76 17.56
CA SER A 208 -4.59 -2.74 16.85
C SER A 208 -4.28 -2.28 15.42
N SER A 209 -3.07 -2.55 14.94
CA SER A 209 -2.59 -2.09 13.62
C SER A 209 -3.37 -2.67 12.44
N PHE A 210 -3.86 -3.91 12.56
CA PHE A 210 -4.71 -4.54 11.56
C PHE A 210 -6.13 -4.73 12.08
N ILE A 211 -6.85 -3.64 12.18
CA ILE A 211 -8.25 -3.64 12.56
C ILE A 211 -9.14 -3.63 11.30
N ASN A 212 -10.16 -4.47 11.26
CA ASN A 212 -11.16 -4.43 10.19
C ASN A 212 -12.33 -3.49 10.54
N GLU A 213 -13.18 -3.20 9.56
CA GLU A 213 -14.31 -2.27 9.73
C GLU A 213 -15.26 -2.67 10.87
N LYS A 214 -15.55 -3.98 11.04
CA LYS A 214 -16.41 -4.50 12.09
C LYS A 214 -15.79 -4.28 13.48
N GLU A 215 -14.50 -4.52 13.61
CA GLU A 215 -13.75 -4.29 14.85
C GLU A 215 -13.66 -2.79 15.15
N ALA A 216 -13.39 -1.95 14.15
CA ALA A 216 -13.38 -0.50 14.29
C ALA A 216 -14.74 0.04 14.76
N SER A 217 -15.85 -0.46 14.21
CA SER A 217 -17.20 -0.12 14.65
C SER A 217 -17.44 -0.51 16.11
N LYS A 218 -16.99 -1.71 16.52
CA LYS A 218 -17.07 -2.16 17.92
C LYS A 218 -16.26 -1.27 18.87
N CYS A 219 -15.06 -0.84 18.44
CA CYS A 219 -14.27 0.12 19.20
C CYS A 219 -14.98 1.47 19.34
N ASN A 220 -15.63 1.95 18.28
CA ASN A 220 -16.40 3.19 18.33
C ASN A 220 -17.62 3.08 19.28
N GLU A 221 -18.28 1.91 19.34
CA GLU A 221 -19.34 1.64 20.35
C GLU A 221 -18.80 1.78 21.78
N ILE A 222 -17.60 1.26 22.06
CA ILE A 222 -16.94 1.39 23.37
C ILE A 222 -16.63 2.86 23.69
N VAL A 223 -16.11 3.62 22.71
CA VAL A 223 -15.87 5.06 22.89
C VAL A 223 -17.14 5.79 23.28
N LYS A 224 -18.26 5.53 22.57
CA LYS A 224 -19.58 6.13 22.88
C LYS A 224 -20.12 5.71 24.24
N GLU A 225 -19.92 4.47 24.65
CA GLU A 225 -20.30 3.99 25.98
C GLU A 225 -19.54 4.77 27.06
N LEU A 226 -18.22 4.93 26.92
CA LEU A 226 -17.40 5.69 27.89
C LEU A 226 -17.81 7.15 27.92
N GLU A 227 -18.06 7.76 26.76
CA GLU A 227 -18.54 9.15 26.67
C GLU A 227 -19.89 9.33 27.39
N SER A 228 -20.80 8.37 27.25
CA SER A 228 -22.09 8.39 27.98
C SER A 228 -21.94 8.38 29.51
N LYS A 229 -20.81 7.86 29.99
CA LYS A 229 -20.42 7.88 31.42
C LYS A 229 -19.64 9.13 31.82
N GLY A 230 -19.44 10.08 30.89
CA GLY A 230 -18.65 11.30 31.09
C GLY A 230 -17.13 11.10 30.94
N ILE A 231 -16.69 9.98 30.40
CA ILE A 231 -15.28 9.66 30.18
C ILE A 231 -14.95 9.95 28.73
N ILE A 232 -14.16 11.00 28.49
CA ILE A 232 -13.76 11.44 27.17
C ILE A 232 -12.39 10.81 26.84
N ILE A 233 -12.34 10.04 25.77
CA ILE A 233 -11.10 9.46 25.26
C ILE A 233 -10.94 9.77 23.77
N SER A 234 -9.71 9.75 23.32
CA SER A 234 -9.34 9.82 21.91
C SER A 234 -8.86 8.44 21.42
N VAL A 235 -8.72 8.26 20.13
CA VAL A 235 -8.21 7.01 19.56
C VAL A 235 -6.96 7.26 18.71
N MET A 236 -6.09 6.27 18.64
CA MET A 236 -4.93 6.25 17.74
C MET A 236 -4.93 5.01 16.89
N GLY A 237 -4.57 5.15 15.62
CA GLY A 237 -4.44 4.00 14.70
C GLY A 237 -3.64 4.33 13.44
N ASP A 238 -3.58 3.35 12.55
CA ASP A 238 -2.64 3.28 11.44
C ASP A 238 -3.30 3.38 10.05
N PHE A 239 -4.59 3.72 9.97
CA PHE A 239 -5.28 3.81 8.67
C PHE A 239 -6.07 5.12 8.50
N PRO A 240 -6.03 5.75 7.29
CA PRO A 240 -6.63 7.07 7.07
C PRO A 240 -8.15 7.13 7.24
N GLY A 241 -8.87 6.05 6.95
CA GLY A 241 -10.34 6.00 7.02
C GLY A 241 -10.92 5.98 8.45
N MET A 242 -10.09 5.90 9.49
CA MET A 242 -10.60 5.87 10.87
C MET A 242 -11.33 7.16 11.27
N CYS A 243 -10.97 8.30 10.70
CA CYS A 243 -11.65 9.57 10.96
C CYS A 243 -13.12 9.59 10.48
N GLU A 244 -13.52 8.67 9.59
CA GLU A 244 -14.91 8.51 9.17
C GLU A 244 -15.71 7.59 10.09
N ILE A 245 -15.02 6.80 10.94
CA ILE A 245 -15.62 5.80 11.82
C ILE A 245 -15.80 6.33 13.23
N PHE A 246 -14.81 7.08 13.75
CA PHE A 246 -14.78 7.53 15.12
C PHE A 246 -15.30 8.96 15.27
N ASP A 247 -16.20 9.18 16.23
CA ASP A 247 -16.76 10.50 16.55
C ASP A 247 -15.92 11.26 17.61
N CYS A 248 -14.78 10.73 18.02
CA CYS A 248 -13.83 11.33 18.97
C CYS A 248 -12.57 11.82 18.24
N PRO A 249 -11.67 12.58 18.91
CA PRO A 249 -10.40 12.96 18.33
C PRO A 249 -9.56 11.75 17.92
N VAL A 250 -8.96 11.82 16.71
CA VAL A 250 -8.22 10.73 16.10
C VAL A 250 -6.76 11.12 15.92
N TYR A 251 -5.86 10.25 16.35
CA TYR A 251 -4.41 10.41 16.23
C TYR A 251 -3.82 9.36 15.32
N GLY A 252 -2.89 9.79 14.48
CA GLY A 252 -2.15 8.89 13.58
C GLY A 252 -0.87 8.38 14.21
N ASN A 253 -0.70 7.06 14.23
CA ASN A 253 0.49 6.40 14.75
C ASN A 253 1.67 6.50 13.76
N HIS A 254 2.88 6.17 14.22
CA HIS A 254 4.12 6.24 13.43
C HIS A 254 4.10 5.35 12.17
N ASN A 255 3.30 4.29 12.16
CA ASN A 255 3.09 3.41 11.01
C ASN A 255 2.41 4.09 9.81
N LEU A 256 1.74 5.23 10.00
CA LEU A 256 1.29 6.08 8.88
C LEU A 256 2.46 6.70 8.09
N ASN A 257 3.67 6.56 8.60
CA ASN A 257 4.92 6.95 7.96
C ASN A 257 4.90 8.41 7.46
N VAL A 258 4.67 9.34 8.37
CA VAL A 258 4.55 10.77 8.07
C VAL A 258 5.93 11.38 7.81
N TRP A 259 6.30 11.49 6.53
CA TRP A 259 7.64 11.93 6.07
C TRP A 259 7.73 13.37 5.65
N ASN A 260 6.63 13.99 5.28
CA ASN A 260 6.66 15.32 4.68
C ASN A 260 5.36 16.08 4.97
N SER A 261 5.42 17.36 4.73
CA SER A 261 4.32 18.28 4.98
C SER A 261 3.09 18.06 4.10
N PHE A 262 3.21 17.41 2.95
CA PHE A 262 2.05 17.04 2.14
C PHE A 262 1.26 15.91 2.79
N THR A 263 1.96 14.91 3.37
CA THR A 263 1.32 13.86 4.14
C THR A 263 0.60 14.44 5.36
N VAL A 264 1.23 15.35 6.09
CA VAL A 264 0.60 16.06 7.23
C VAL A 264 -0.68 16.78 6.78
N LYS A 265 -0.60 17.54 5.68
CA LYS A 265 -1.76 18.26 5.13
C LYS A 265 -2.90 17.31 4.75
N ASN A 266 -2.62 16.24 4.03
CA ASN A 266 -3.63 15.28 3.58
C ASN A 266 -4.30 14.57 4.77
N LEU A 267 -3.52 14.14 5.77
CA LEU A 267 -4.07 13.48 6.96
C LEU A 267 -4.88 14.46 7.83
N LYS A 268 -4.46 15.72 7.93
CA LYS A 268 -5.25 16.77 8.55
C LYS A 268 -6.59 16.97 7.83
N GLU A 269 -6.58 17.06 6.50
CA GLU A 269 -7.79 17.18 5.68
C GLU A 269 -8.70 15.95 5.81
N ALA A 270 -8.12 14.78 6.07
CA ALA A 270 -8.86 13.55 6.39
C ALA A 270 -9.47 13.54 7.81
N GLY A 271 -9.12 14.51 8.68
CA GLY A 271 -9.74 14.66 9.99
C GLY A 271 -8.85 14.32 11.19
N PHE A 272 -7.57 13.99 10.98
CA PHE A 272 -6.66 13.71 12.11
C PHE A 272 -6.37 14.97 12.96
N ASN A 273 -6.40 14.81 14.27
CA ASN A 273 -6.10 15.85 15.26
C ASN A 273 -4.60 15.96 15.58
N GLY A 274 -3.86 14.86 15.41
CA GLY A 274 -2.42 14.83 15.59
C GLY A 274 -1.79 13.62 14.94
N LEU A 275 -0.47 13.69 14.73
CA LEU A 275 0.29 12.68 13.99
C LEU A 275 1.63 12.43 14.66
N ILE A 276 2.01 11.17 14.79
CA ILE A 276 3.39 10.79 15.11
C ILE A 276 4.19 10.76 13.82
N LEU A 277 5.29 11.52 13.79
CA LEU A 277 6.21 11.58 12.65
C LEU A 277 6.98 10.26 12.49
N SER A 278 7.38 9.96 11.25
CA SER A 278 8.24 8.82 10.98
C SER A 278 9.53 8.87 11.79
N SER A 279 9.89 7.77 12.43
CA SER A 279 11.14 7.61 13.18
C SER A 279 12.40 7.63 12.31
N GLU A 280 12.24 7.54 10.98
CA GLU A 280 13.35 7.57 10.02
C GLU A 280 13.76 9.00 9.61
N LEU A 281 13.01 10.03 10.03
CA LEU A 281 13.31 11.42 9.72
C LEU A 281 14.57 11.91 10.46
N SER A 282 15.48 12.54 9.72
CA SER A 282 16.60 13.27 10.31
C SER A 282 16.14 14.58 10.98
N GLY A 283 16.93 15.09 11.92
CA GLY A 283 16.61 16.35 12.60
C GLY A 283 16.45 17.56 11.65
N ASN A 284 17.10 17.57 10.49
CA ASN A 284 16.93 18.61 9.49
C ASN A 284 15.61 18.49 8.74
N GLU A 285 15.20 17.27 8.40
CA GLU A 285 13.89 16.99 7.79
C GLU A 285 12.74 17.33 8.72
N ILE A 286 12.85 16.99 10.02
CA ILE A 286 11.89 17.38 11.04
C ILE A 286 11.77 18.91 11.14
N LYS A 287 12.90 19.62 11.20
CA LYS A 287 12.89 21.09 11.22
C LYS A 287 12.21 21.67 9.99
N HIS A 288 12.53 21.13 8.81
CA HIS A 288 11.91 21.57 7.56
C HIS A 288 10.39 21.29 7.58
N LEU A 289 9.98 20.09 7.98
CA LEU A 289 8.59 19.69 8.07
C LEU A 289 7.80 20.62 9.02
N ILE A 290 8.31 20.88 10.21
CA ILE A 290 7.67 21.76 11.19
C ILE A 290 7.58 23.20 10.67
N SER A 291 8.62 23.72 9.98
CA SER A 291 8.63 25.06 9.43
C SER A 291 7.59 25.29 8.32
N LYS A 292 7.15 24.23 7.65
CA LYS A 292 6.17 24.27 6.56
C LYS A 292 4.73 23.99 6.98
N ASN A 293 4.51 23.56 8.23
CA ASN A 293 3.18 23.29 8.74
C ASN A 293 2.82 24.29 9.84
N ASN A 294 1.57 24.75 9.82
CA ASN A 294 1.04 25.46 10.96
C ASN A 294 0.71 24.45 12.07
N THR A 295 1.62 24.34 13.04
CA THR A 295 1.46 23.44 14.19
C THR A 295 0.34 23.87 15.16
N GLU A 296 -0.35 24.97 14.89
CA GLU A 296 -1.55 25.37 15.65
C GLU A 296 -2.78 24.55 15.25
N ASP A 297 -2.77 23.99 14.04
CA ASP A 297 -3.92 23.32 13.45
C ASP A 297 -3.86 21.78 13.55
N ILE A 298 -2.69 21.20 13.85
CA ILE A 298 -2.49 19.76 14.02
C ILE A 298 -1.30 19.50 14.93
N ASP A 299 -1.46 18.61 15.89
CA ASP A 299 -0.37 18.20 16.77
C ASP A 299 0.61 17.29 16.05
N LEU A 300 1.90 17.62 16.09
CA LEU A 300 2.98 16.77 15.57
C LEU A 300 3.82 16.26 16.73
N GLU A 301 3.98 14.95 16.80
CA GLU A 301 4.74 14.29 17.86
C GLU A 301 5.89 13.46 17.28
N LEU A 302 6.94 13.26 18.07
CA LEU A 302 8.11 12.48 17.71
C LEU A 302 8.41 11.48 18.82
N ILE A 303 8.63 10.23 18.48
CA ILE A 303 9.13 9.23 19.41
C ILE A 303 10.62 9.54 19.68
N VAL A 304 10.94 9.85 20.92
CA VAL A 304 12.31 10.21 21.32
C VAL A 304 12.98 9.12 22.16
N ASN A 305 12.21 8.22 22.73
CA ASN A 305 12.71 7.07 23.48
C ASN A 305 11.63 5.98 23.54
N GLY A 306 12.03 4.73 23.44
CA GLY A 306 11.13 3.58 23.57
C GLY A 306 11.50 2.43 22.63
N ASN A 307 10.77 1.34 22.77
CA ASN A 307 10.90 0.18 21.90
C ASN A 307 10.02 0.41 20.65
N LEU A 308 10.65 0.60 19.49
CA LEU A 308 9.91 0.76 18.24
C LEU A 308 9.43 -0.58 17.71
N GLU A 309 8.16 -0.63 17.35
CA GLU A 309 7.60 -1.69 16.53
C GLU A 309 8.13 -1.53 15.09
N VAL A 310 8.84 -2.54 14.61
CA VAL A 310 9.48 -2.52 13.28
C VAL A 310 8.72 -3.35 12.25
N ILE A 311 7.98 -4.36 12.70
CA ILE A 311 7.15 -5.21 11.84
C ILE A 311 5.91 -5.64 12.61
N VAL A 312 4.75 -5.58 11.96
CA VAL A 312 3.52 -6.22 12.40
C VAL A 312 3.12 -7.25 11.35
N SER A 313 2.79 -8.46 11.80
CA SER A 313 2.30 -9.54 10.93
C SER A 313 0.97 -10.08 11.42
N LYS A 314 0.07 -10.37 10.48
CA LYS A 314 -1.15 -11.13 10.78
C LYS A 314 -0.89 -12.61 11.10
N ASP A 315 0.31 -13.09 10.80
CA ASP A 315 0.69 -14.46 11.12
C ASP A 315 1.00 -14.60 12.61
N ASP A 316 0.47 -15.65 13.21
CA ASP A 316 0.73 -16.02 14.60
C ASP A 316 2.11 -16.71 14.72
N PHE A 317 3.11 -15.96 15.17
CA PHE A 317 4.46 -16.46 15.36
C PHE A 317 4.63 -17.24 16.69
N SER A 318 3.60 -17.33 17.54
CA SER A 318 3.67 -18.09 18.80
C SER A 318 3.86 -19.59 18.57
N ASN A 319 3.44 -20.09 17.40
CA ASN A 319 3.52 -21.49 17.01
C ASN A 319 4.63 -21.79 15.99
N LEU A 320 5.50 -20.82 15.68
CA LEU A 320 6.61 -21.06 14.76
C LEU A 320 7.72 -21.88 15.42
N ASN A 321 8.30 -22.76 14.63
CA ASN A 321 9.54 -23.47 14.95
C ASN A 321 10.74 -22.72 14.36
N ASP A 322 11.93 -23.13 14.81
CA ASP A 322 13.19 -22.60 14.27
C ASP A 322 13.23 -22.67 12.74
N GLY A 323 13.53 -21.56 12.11
CA GLY A 323 13.71 -21.46 10.67
C GLY A 323 15.17 -21.72 10.23
N LYS A 324 15.41 -21.64 8.93
CA LYS A 324 16.76 -21.79 8.36
C LYS A 324 17.72 -20.69 8.87
N ASP A 325 17.24 -19.46 8.96
CA ASP A 325 18.04 -18.27 9.24
C ASP A 325 17.78 -17.66 10.63
N PHE A 326 16.81 -18.18 11.41
CA PHE A 326 16.44 -17.67 12.73
C PHE A 326 16.13 -18.79 13.73
N ILE A 327 16.22 -18.44 15.02
CA ILE A 327 15.79 -19.25 16.17
C ILE A 327 14.69 -18.49 16.90
N ILE A 328 13.67 -19.21 17.37
CA ILE A 328 12.59 -18.64 18.19
C ILE A 328 12.70 -19.23 19.60
N HIS A 329 12.81 -18.36 20.58
CA HIS A 329 12.75 -18.72 22.00
C HIS A 329 11.40 -18.28 22.55
N ASN A 330 10.47 -19.21 22.67
CA ASN A 330 9.12 -18.93 23.18
C ASN A 330 9.13 -18.82 24.72
N ASN A 331 8.48 -17.77 25.24
CA ASN A 331 8.14 -17.56 26.64
C ASN A 331 6.59 -17.50 26.76
N ALA A 332 6.05 -17.41 27.99
CA ALA A 332 4.61 -17.40 28.22
C ALA A 332 3.89 -16.24 27.50
N ASP A 333 4.49 -15.04 27.53
CA ASP A 333 3.83 -13.79 27.08
C ASP A 333 4.50 -13.18 25.85
N TYR A 334 5.64 -13.71 25.40
CA TYR A 334 6.38 -13.18 24.26
C TYR A 334 7.32 -14.23 23.68
N ALA A 335 7.83 -13.98 22.48
CA ALA A 335 8.94 -14.75 21.93
C ALA A 335 10.17 -13.86 21.69
N ILE A 336 11.34 -14.46 21.58
CA ILE A 336 12.56 -13.81 21.11
C ILE A 336 12.94 -14.42 19.76
N LEU A 337 13.01 -13.58 18.74
CA LEU A 337 13.51 -13.93 17.42
C LEU A 337 15.01 -13.60 17.36
N GLU A 338 15.86 -14.61 17.16
CA GLU A 338 17.32 -14.47 17.08
C GLU A 338 17.79 -14.79 15.65
N ASP A 339 18.55 -13.87 15.02
CA ASP A 339 19.22 -14.11 13.73
C ASP A 339 20.40 -15.08 13.91
N LYS A 340 20.36 -16.23 13.22
CA LYS A 340 21.42 -17.26 13.28
C LYS A 340 22.76 -16.78 12.77
N LYS A 341 22.78 -15.91 11.78
CA LYS A 341 24.01 -15.37 11.18
C LYS A 341 24.55 -14.20 11.98
N ARG A 342 23.66 -13.43 12.58
CA ARG A 342 23.96 -12.20 13.32
C ARG A 342 23.45 -12.32 14.76
N LYS A 343 23.93 -13.27 15.52
CA LYS A 343 23.47 -13.65 16.89
C LYS A 343 23.30 -12.49 17.88
N LYS A 344 23.89 -11.32 17.60
CA LYS A 344 23.70 -10.09 18.38
C LYS A 344 22.33 -9.43 18.16
N PHE A 345 21.66 -9.74 17.03
CA PHE A 345 20.35 -9.19 16.75
C PHE A 345 19.27 -10.12 17.31
N LYS A 346 18.59 -9.62 18.34
CA LYS A 346 17.48 -10.28 19.01
C LYS A 346 16.32 -9.33 19.07
N TYR A 347 15.18 -9.76 18.57
CA TYR A 347 13.96 -8.98 18.54
C TYR A 347 12.95 -9.61 19.50
N LYS A 348 12.28 -8.80 20.30
CA LYS A 348 11.14 -9.25 21.09
C LYS A 348 9.91 -9.31 20.19
N VAL A 349 9.16 -10.40 20.27
CA VAL A 349 7.89 -10.59 19.55
C VAL A 349 6.78 -10.64 20.59
N LEU A 350 5.84 -9.69 20.51
CA LEU A 350 4.62 -9.68 21.30
C LEU A 350 3.45 -10.20 20.45
N PHE A 351 2.44 -10.71 21.10
CA PHE A 351 1.22 -11.21 20.47
C PHE A 351 0.04 -10.42 21.01
N ASP A 352 -0.76 -9.85 20.12
CA ASP A 352 -1.96 -9.13 20.50
C ASP A 352 -3.16 -10.08 20.67
N TYR A 353 -4.29 -9.53 21.08
CA TYR A 353 -5.53 -10.29 21.27
C TYR A 353 -6.07 -10.95 19.99
N ASN A 354 -5.68 -10.48 18.81
CA ASN A 354 -6.00 -11.08 17.50
C ASN A 354 -4.89 -12.05 17.03
N LYS A 355 -3.90 -12.34 17.89
CA LYS A 355 -2.72 -13.17 17.57
C LYS A 355 -1.84 -12.59 16.47
N GLN A 356 -1.92 -11.29 16.23
CA GLN A 356 -0.96 -10.61 15.38
C GLN A 356 0.39 -10.57 16.09
N SER A 357 1.46 -10.71 15.33
CA SER A 357 2.82 -10.72 15.85
C SER A 357 3.48 -9.37 15.67
N HIS A 358 3.87 -8.74 16.77
CA HIS A 358 4.53 -7.43 16.82
C HIS A 358 6.00 -7.61 17.11
N ILE A 359 6.85 -7.36 16.11
CA ILE A 359 8.31 -7.46 16.24
C ILE A 359 8.87 -6.11 16.66
N ILE A 360 9.49 -6.09 17.83
CA ILE A 360 9.96 -4.88 18.49
C ILE A 360 11.48 -4.82 18.47
N ASN A 361 12.03 -3.69 18.06
CA ASN A 361 13.45 -3.41 18.22
C ASN A 361 13.74 -2.94 19.65
N LYS A 362 14.56 -3.69 20.36
CA LYS A 362 14.85 -3.45 21.77
C LYS A 362 15.93 -2.38 22.00
N ASP A 363 16.65 -1.99 20.97
CA ASP A 363 17.87 -1.17 21.07
C ASP A 363 17.72 0.21 20.37
N CYS A 364 16.52 0.80 20.39
CA CYS A 364 16.29 2.17 19.86
C CYS A 364 16.36 3.22 20.95
#